data_b3845ba11c41c00dfcbed10bfb61b7dc
#
_entry.id   b3845ba11c41c00dfcbed10bfb61b7dc
#
_cell.length_a   1.000
_cell.length_b   1.000
_cell.length_c   1.000
_cell.angle_alpha   90.00
_cell.angle_beta   90.00
_cell.angle_gamma   90.00
#
_symmetry.space_group_name_H-M   'P 1'
#
loop_
_entity.id
_entity.type
_entity.pdbx_description
1 polymer ?
#
loop_
_entity_poly.entity_id
_entity_poly.type
_entity_poly.pdbx_seq_one_letter_code
_entity_poly.pdbx_strand_id
1 'polypeptide(L)'
;MHNRIMITGAGSGLGREIALRWAREGSKLALSDVNEAGLTETLALVREAGGDGFTQRCDVRDYSQLTAFAQACEQKLGGIDIIVNNAGVASGGFFEELSLEDWDWQIAINLMGVVKGCKAFLPLLQKSRGRIVNIASMAALMQGPAMSNYNVAKAGVVALSESLLIELRQEGIGVHVVCPSFFQTNLLDSFRGPTPAMKQQVGKLLESSPISAADIASYIYDEVAAGTFMILPHEQGRMAWTIKQKNPQALYDEMATMAEKMRARNRQAS
;
A
#
# COMPACT_ATOMS: atom_id res chain seq x y z
N MET A 1 -20.93 -10.82 9.00
CA MET A 1 -20.98 -9.50 9.66
C MET A 1 -20.58 -8.45 8.63
N HIS A 2 -21.39 -7.43 8.46
CA HIS A 2 -21.05 -6.33 7.55
C HIS A 2 -20.01 -5.44 8.24
N ASN A 3 -18.80 -5.39 7.71
CA ASN A 3 -17.70 -4.59 8.26
C ASN A 3 -17.80 -3.13 7.82
N ARG A 4 -17.33 -2.21 8.67
CA ARG A 4 -17.14 -0.79 8.36
C ARG A 4 -15.66 -0.58 8.06
N ILE A 5 -15.34 -0.18 6.84
CA ILE A 5 -13.97 -0.20 6.35
C ILE A 5 -13.56 1.18 5.88
N MET A 6 -12.41 1.65 6.33
CA MET A 6 -11.75 2.83 5.81
C MET A 6 -10.62 2.45 4.87
N ILE A 7 -10.53 3.10 3.70
CA ILE A 7 -9.48 2.88 2.71
C ILE A 7 -8.92 4.22 2.24
N THR A 8 -7.60 4.40 2.35
CA THR A 8 -6.89 5.54 1.74
C THR A 8 -6.37 5.18 0.36
N GLY A 9 -6.27 6.17 -0.56
CA GLY A 9 -5.88 5.89 -1.95
C GLY A 9 -6.91 5.05 -2.70
N ALA A 10 -8.19 5.26 -2.39
CA ALA A 10 -9.30 4.47 -2.92
C ALA A 10 -9.82 4.94 -4.29
N GLY A 11 -9.26 6.02 -4.84
CA GLY A 11 -9.70 6.58 -6.12
C GLY A 11 -9.34 5.73 -7.34
N SER A 12 -8.39 4.78 -7.21
CA SER A 12 -7.96 3.94 -8.34
C SER A 12 -7.20 2.70 -7.86
N GLY A 13 -6.76 1.86 -8.80
CA GLY A 13 -5.81 0.76 -8.61
C GLY A 13 -6.21 -0.19 -7.49
N LEU A 14 -5.23 -0.57 -6.65
CA LEU A 14 -5.45 -1.57 -5.59
C LEU A 14 -6.48 -1.09 -4.55
N GLY A 15 -6.47 0.20 -4.18
CA GLY A 15 -7.43 0.74 -3.21
C GLY A 15 -8.88 0.62 -3.68
N ARG A 16 -9.14 0.85 -4.98
CA ARG A 16 -10.44 0.61 -5.62
C ARG A 16 -10.82 -0.87 -5.57
N GLU A 17 -9.93 -1.76 -5.97
CA GLU A 17 -10.23 -3.20 -5.99
C GLU A 17 -10.46 -3.77 -4.58
N ILE A 18 -9.72 -3.28 -3.59
CA ILE A 18 -9.99 -3.59 -2.19
C ILE A 18 -11.40 -3.12 -1.81
N ALA A 19 -11.78 -1.88 -2.15
CA ALA A 19 -13.14 -1.39 -1.88
C ALA A 19 -14.21 -2.28 -2.53
N LEU A 20 -14.04 -2.67 -3.79
CA LEU A 20 -14.97 -3.52 -4.52
C LEU A 20 -15.05 -4.93 -3.93
N ARG A 21 -13.92 -5.50 -3.50
CA ARG A 21 -13.91 -6.83 -2.87
C ARG A 21 -14.73 -6.85 -1.58
N TRP A 22 -14.58 -5.85 -0.71
CA TRP A 22 -15.38 -5.75 0.51
C TRP A 22 -16.83 -5.35 0.25
N ALA A 23 -17.10 -4.56 -0.80
CA ALA A 23 -18.44 -4.18 -1.20
C ALA A 23 -19.31 -5.40 -1.55
N ARG A 24 -18.75 -6.41 -2.22
CA ARG A 24 -19.44 -7.67 -2.55
C ARG A 24 -19.94 -8.45 -1.32
N GLU A 25 -19.37 -8.18 -0.16
CA GLU A 25 -19.80 -8.73 1.14
C GLU A 25 -20.80 -7.80 1.88
N GLY A 26 -21.30 -6.78 1.20
CA GLY A 26 -22.25 -5.82 1.78
C GLY A 26 -21.62 -4.89 2.84
N SER A 27 -20.32 -4.65 2.79
CA SER A 27 -19.63 -3.79 3.74
C SER A 27 -19.97 -2.31 3.56
N LYS A 28 -19.85 -1.52 4.64
CA LYS A 28 -19.94 -0.06 4.61
C LYS A 28 -18.54 0.55 4.47
N LEU A 29 -18.34 1.41 3.50
CA LEU A 29 -17.04 1.89 3.07
C LEU A 29 -16.88 3.40 3.27
N ALA A 30 -15.79 3.80 3.91
CA ALA A 30 -15.31 5.17 3.94
C ALA A 30 -14.06 5.24 3.04
N LEU A 31 -14.17 5.93 1.91
CA LEU A 31 -13.16 5.99 0.87
C LEU A 31 -12.49 7.35 0.85
N SER A 32 -11.16 7.39 0.85
CA SER A 32 -10.42 8.64 0.72
C SER A 32 -9.32 8.59 -0.32
N ASP A 33 -9.11 9.72 -0.97
CA ASP A 33 -8.06 9.99 -1.95
C ASP A 33 -7.89 11.51 -2.09
N VAL A 34 -6.83 11.94 -2.75
CA VAL A 34 -6.67 13.32 -3.23
C VAL A 34 -7.42 13.53 -4.56
N ASN A 35 -7.70 12.47 -5.30
CA ASN A 35 -8.44 12.46 -6.57
C ASN A 35 -9.95 12.25 -6.32
N GLU A 36 -10.69 13.34 -6.24
CA GLU A 36 -12.14 13.32 -5.98
C GLU A 36 -12.96 12.68 -7.12
N ALA A 37 -12.53 12.84 -8.38
CA ALA A 37 -13.20 12.20 -9.50
C ALA A 37 -13.09 10.68 -9.42
N GLY A 38 -11.89 10.16 -9.12
CA GLY A 38 -11.66 8.74 -8.90
C GLY A 38 -12.45 8.19 -7.71
N LEU A 39 -12.60 8.96 -6.63
CA LEU A 39 -13.44 8.58 -5.49
C LEU A 39 -14.92 8.45 -5.88
N THR A 40 -15.43 9.40 -6.65
CA THR A 40 -16.83 9.38 -7.13
C THR A 40 -17.10 8.14 -7.96
N GLU A 41 -16.21 7.83 -8.88
CA GLU A 41 -16.29 6.61 -9.70
C GLU A 41 -16.23 5.34 -8.84
N THR A 42 -15.28 5.26 -7.92
CA THR A 42 -15.15 4.09 -7.02
C THR A 42 -16.39 3.89 -6.17
N LEU A 43 -17.00 4.97 -5.63
CA LEU A 43 -18.21 4.85 -4.84
C LEU A 43 -19.41 4.36 -5.67
N ALA A 44 -19.52 4.76 -6.92
CA ALA A 44 -20.54 4.25 -7.83
C ALA A 44 -20.39 2.73 -8.03
N LEU A 45 -19.17 2.27 -8.35
CA LEU A 45 -18.85 0.85 -8.51
C LEU A 45 -19.07 0.04 -7.22
N VAL A 46 -18.76 0.62 -6.04
CA VAL A 46 -19.03 0.00 -4.73
C VAL A 46 -20.51 -0.26 -4.54
N ARG A 47 -21.37 0.69 -4.92
CA ARG A 47 -22.83 0.53 -4.83
C ARG A 47 -23.36 -0.53 -5.79
N GLU A 48 -22.84 -0.55 -7.01
CA GLU A 48 -23.16 -1.62 -7.99
C GLU A 48 -22.74 -2.99 -7.50
N ALA A 49 -21.64 -3.08 -6.75
CA ALA A 49 -21.15 -4.34 -6.16
C ALA A 49 -21.92 -4.77 -4.89
N GLY A 50 -22.89 -4.00 -4.41
CA GLY A 50 -23.72 -4.34 -3.25
C GLY A 50 -23.26 -3.75 -1.92
N GLY A 51 -22.21 -2.93 -1.92
CA GLY A 51 -21.78 -2.14 -0.76
C GLY A 51 -22.46 -0.76 -0.72
N ASP A 52 -22.15 0.00 0.32
CA ASP A 52 -22.51 1.43 0.42
C ASP A 52 -21.44 2.17 1.22
N GLY A 53 -21.52 3.49 1.24
CA GLY A 53 -20.56 4.28 1.97
C GLY A 53 -20.51 5.74 1.55
N PHE A 54 -19.39 6.38 1.86
CA PHE A 54 -19.15 7.77 1.52
C PHE A 54 -17.69 8.00 1.10
N THR A 55 -17.45 9.10 0.44
CA THR A 55 -16.13 9.57 0.07
C THR A 55 -15.76 10.84 0.82
N GLN A 56 -14.46 11.04 1.06
CA GLN A 56 -13.91 12.28 1.59
C GLN A 56 -12.53 12.51 0.99
N ARG A 57 -12.30 13.69 0.39
CA ARG A 57 -10.97 14.08 -0.02
C ARG A 57 -10.05 14.15 1.20
N CYS A 58 -8.90 13.47 1.14
CA CYS A 58 -7.93 13.45 2.23
C CYS A 58 -6.52 13.25 1.67
N ASP A 59 -5.62 14.16 2.00
CA ASP A 59 -4.19 14.01 1.81
C ASP A 59 -3.60 13.36 3.06
N VAL A 60 -3.05 12.15 2.93
CA VAL A 60 -2.47 11.40 4.05
C VAL A 60 -1.25 12.08 4.69
N ARG A 61 -0.67 13.09 4.04
CA ARG A 61 0.39 13.92 4.60
C ARG A 61 -0.13 14.87 5.68
N ASP A 62 -1.40 15.17 5.67
CA ASP A 62 -2.06 16.09 6.61
C ASP A 62 -2.82 15.33 7.70
N TYR A 63 -2.29 15.36 8.92
CA TYR A 63 -2.88 14.67 10.06
C TYR A 63 -4.26 15.22 10.43
N SER A 64 -4.51 16.52 10.23
CA SER A 64 -5.81 17.13 10.53
C SER A 64 -6.92 16.61 9.60
N GLN A 65 -6.62 16.38 8.32
CA GLN A 65 -7.54 15.77 7.36
C GLN A 65 -7.84 14.31 7.74
N LEU A 66 -6.86 13.52 8.15
CA LEU A 66 -7.07 12.15 8.62
C LEU A 66 -7.93 12.11 9.90
N THR A 67 -7.71 13.03 10.83
CA THR A 67 -8.50 13.14 12.05
C THR A 67 -9.97 13.53 11.73
N ALA A 68 -10.17 14.49 10.82
CA ALA A 68 -11.51 14.86 10.35
C ALA A 68 -12.19 13.69 9.63
N PHE A 69 -11.44 12.89 8.88
CA PHE A 69 -11.97 11.70 8.23
C PHE A 69 -12.37 10.61 9.24
N ALA A 70 -11.60 10.39 10.29
CA ALA A 70 -11.97 9.47 11.38
C ALA A 70 -13.25 9.92 12.09
N GLN A 71 -13.40 11.22 12.36
CA GLN A 71 -14.65 11.79 12.93
C GLN A 71 -15.86 11.58 12.00
N ALA A 72 -15.68 11.78 10.68
CA ALA A 72 -16.73 11.52 9.71
C ALA A 72 -17.12 10.03 9.66
N CYS A 73 -16.15 9.12 9.81
CA CYS A 73 -16.42 7.68 9.90
C CYS A 73 -17.27 7.34 11.15
N GLU A 74 -16.94 7.93 12.29
CA GLU A 74 -17.73 7.74 13.51
C GLU A 74 -19.16 8.25 13.33
N GLN A 75 -19.32 9.46 12.79
CA GLN A 75 -20.64 10.09 12.60
C GLN A 75 -21.51 9.37 11.57
N LYS A 76 -20.95 8.98 10.42
CA LYS A 76 -21.73 8.43 9.29
C LYS A 76 -21.89 6.92 9.34
N LEU A 77 -20.90 6.19 9.88
CA LEU A 77 -20.89 4.73 9.92
C LEU A 77 -21.06 4.17 11.34
N GLY A 78 -20.98 5.00 12.37
CA GLY A 78 -21.00 4.57 13.77
C GLY A 78 -19.71 3.91 14.26
N GLY A 79 -18.60 4.11 13.56
CA GLY A 79 -17.28 3.57 13.89
C GLY A 79 -16.57 2.91 12.69
N ILE A 80 -15.44 2.26 12.95
CA ILE A 80 -14.64 1.55 11.96
C ILE A 80 -14.19 0.21 12.55
N ASP A 81 -14.21 -0.83 11.72
CA ASP A 81 -13.76 -2.18 12.07
C ASP A 81 -12.43 -2.54 11.40
N ILE A 82 -12.16 -2.02 10.21
CA ILE A 82 -10.93 -2.25 9.47
C ILE A 82 -10.43 -0.93 8.86
N ILE A 83 -9.15 -0.64 9.03
CA ILE A 83 -8.49 0.42 8.27
C ILE A 83 -7.51 -0.18 7.26
N VAL A 84 -7.52 0.35 6.04
CA VAL A 84 -6.57 -0.02 4.99
C VAL A 84 -5.76 1.23 4.61
N ASN A 85 -4.54 1.30 5.10
CA ASN A 85 -3.57 2.32 4.73
C ASN A 85 -2.93 1.92 3.39
N ASN A 86 -3.58 2.31 2.28
CA ASN A 86 -3.16 1.93 0.94
C ASN A 86 -2.58 3.10 0.13
N ALA A 87 -2.92 4.35 0.44
CA ALA A 87 -2.37 5.50 -0.27
C ALA A 87 -0.86 5.44 -0.40
N GLY A 88 -0.35 5.61 -1.60
CA GLY A 88 1.07 5.53 -1.88
C GLY A 88 1.43 6.03 -3.27
N VAL A 89 2.71 6.33 -3.43
CA VAL A 89 3.31 6.84 -4.66
C VAL A 89 4.58 6.06 -4.97
N ALA A 90 5.10 6.18 -6.20
CA ALA A 90 6.36 5.57 -6.58
C ALA A 90 7.36 6.60 -7.05
N SER A 91 8.62 6.34 -6.74
CA SER A 91 9.76 7.00 -7.36
C SER A 91 10.86 5.98 -7.64
N GLY A 92 11.74 6.28 -8.58
CA GLY A 92 12.87 5.45 -8.94
C GLY A 92 14.04 6.29 -9.44
N GLY A 93 15.23 5.79 -9.25
CA GLY A 93 16.51 6.40 -9.56
C GLY A 93 17.59 5.76 -8.72
N PHE A 94 18.84 5.76 -9.22
CA PHE A 94 19.97 5.40 -8.39
C PHE A 94 20.12 6.41 -7.25
N PHE A 95 20.79 6.02 -6.17
CA PHE A 95 20.86 6.82 -4.95
C PHE A 95 21.33 8.27 -5.21
N GLU A 96 22.32 8.43 -6.08
CA GLU A 96 22.88 9.72 -6.49
C GLU A 96 21.93 10.56 -7.38
N GLU A 97 20.91 9.93 -7.99
CA GLU A 97 19.95 10.58 -8.88
C GLU A 97 18.69 11.08 -8.13
N LEU A 98 18.45 10.54 -6.92
CA LEU A 98 17.29 10.88 -6.11
C LEU A 98 17.55 12.14 -5.29
N SER A 99 16.79 13.20 -5.51
CA SER A 99 16.86 14.42 -4.72
C SER A 99 16.35 14.21 -3.28
N LEU A 100 16.79 15.06 -2.35
CA LEU A 100 16.25 15.04 -0.99
C LEU A 100 14.75 15.36 -0.98
N GLU A 101 14.26 16.18 -1.93
CA GLU A 101 12.82 16.44 -2.10
C GLU A 101 12.04 15.18 -2.47
N ASP A 102 12.60 14.31 -3.35
CA ASP A 102 11.98 13.04 -3.68
C ASP A 102 11.97 12.09 -2.47
N TRP A 103 13.02 12.11 -1.65
CA TRP A 103 13.06 11.39 -0.39
C TRP A 103 11.98 11.87 0.58
N ASP A 104 11.88 13.16 0.84
CA ASP A 104 10.90 13.76 1.74
C ASP A 104 9.48 13.46 1.28
N TRP A 105 9.21 13.62 -0.02
CA TRP A 105 7.91 13.33 -0.61
C TRP A 105 7.52 11.86 -0.45
N GLN A 106 8.45 10.95 -0.74
CA GLN A 106 8.25 9.51 -0.65
C GLN A 106 7.98 9.06 0.79
N ILE A 107 8.78 9.53 1.74
CA ILE A 107 8.64 9.23 3.17
C ILE A 107 7.36 9.85 3.73
N ALA A 108 7.03 11.08 3.37
CA ALA A 108 5.83 11.77 3.87
C ALA A 108 4.54 11.04 3.51
N ILE A 109 4.46 10.43 2.31
CA ILE A 109 3.28 9.71 1.85
C ILE A 109 3.33 8.24 2.28
N ASN A 110 4.36 7.51 1.85
CA ASN A 110 4.38 6.04 1.93
C ASN A 110 4.69 5.50 3.33
N LEU A 111 5.29 6.29 4.22
CA LEU A 111 5.57 5.91 5.60
C LEU A 111 4.77 6.76 6.58
N MET A 112 4.98 8.08 6.59
CA MET A 112 4.32 8.94 7.55
C MET A 112 2.82 9.03 7.35
N GLY A 113 2.31 8.87 6.11
CA GLY A 113 0.89 8.72 5.84
C GLY A 113 0.28 7.50 6.54
N VAL A 114 0.98 6.36 6.50
CA VAL A 114 0.56 5.13 7.22
C VAL A 114 0.58 5.34 8.73
N VAL A 115 1.66 5.93 9.27
CA VAL A 115 1.76 6.27 10.72
C VAL A 115 0.59 7.15 11.15
N LYS A 116 0.32 8.21 10.40
CA LYS A 116 -0.76 9.16 10.69
C LYS A 116 -2.14 8.49 10.58
N GLY A 117 -2.35 7.64 9.57
CA GLY A 117 -3.57 6.85 9.42
C GLY A 117 -3.82 5.94 10.63
N CYS A 118 -2.80 5.16 11.03
CA CYS A 118 -2.89 4.34 12.24
C CYS A 118 -3.25 5.19 13.47
N LYS A 119 -2.55 6.31 13.70
CA LYS A 119 -2.81 7.18 14.87
C LYS A 119 -4.20 7.82 14.86
N ALA A 120 -4.69 8.29 13.72
CA ALA A 120 -5.99 8.96 13.61
C ALA A 120 -7.16 8.00 13.88
N PHE A 121 -7.03 6.75 13.45
CA PHE A 121 -8.09 5.75 13.55
C PHE A 121 -7.96 4.81 14.76
N LEU A 122 -6.83 4.79 15.46
CA LEU A 122 -6.62 3.91 16.63
C LEU A 122 -7.74 4.00 17.67
N PRO A 123 -8.28 5.20 18.04
CA PRO A 123 -9.37 5.28 19.02
C PRO A 123 -10.65 4.55 18.56
N LEU A 124 -10.95 4.51 17.27
CA LEU A 124 -12.09 3.78 16.72
C LEU A 124 -11.84 2.27 16.71
N LEU A 125 -10.61 1.86 16.36
CA LEU A 125 -10.22 0.45 16.39
C LEU A 125 -10.18 -0.12 17.80
N GLN A 126 -9.81 0.65 18.80
CA GLN A 126 -9.87 0.25 20.20
C GLN A 126 -11.32 -0.06 20.64
N LYS A 127 -12.31 0.77 20.21
CA LYS A 127 -13.73 0.52 20.48
C LYS A 127 -14.25 -0.75 19.81
N SER A 128 -13.83 -1.02 18.59
CA SER A 128 -14.32 -2.15 17.78
C SER A 128 -13.51 -3.44 17.95
N ARG A 129 -12.31 -3.37 18.57
CA ARG A 129 -11.29 -4.44 18.50
C ARG A 129 -11.01 -4.84 17.07
N GLY A 130 -10.80 -3.83 16.23
CA GLY A 130 -10.76 -3.95 14.78
C GLY A 130 -9.42 -4.43 14.23
N ARG A 131 -9.14 -4.08 12.97
CA ARG A 131 -7.92 -4.51 12.26
C ARG A 131 -7.26 -3.35 11.54
N ILE A 132 -5.94 -3.39 11.48
CA ILE A 132 -5.07 -2.52 10.68
C ILE A 132 -4.52 -3.34 9.51
N VAL A 133 -4.67 -2.85 8.29
CA VAL A 133 -4.07 -3.41 7.08
C VAL A 133 -3.19 -2.35 6.44
N ASN A 134 -1.88 -2.55 6.50
CA ASN A 134 -0.90 -1.61 5.93
C ASN A 134 -0.36 -2.15 4.61
N ILE A 135 -0.48 -1.40 3.53
CA ILE A 135 0.06 -1.79 2.23
C ILE A 135 1.53 -1.37 2.12
N ALA A 136 2.41 -2.34 2.31
CA ALA A 136 3.84 -2.23 2.06
C ALA A 136 4.18 -2.57 0.60
N SER A 137 5.21 -3.39 0.37
CA SER A 137 5.65 -3.90 -0.93
C SER A 137 6.70 -4.99 -0.75
N MET A 138 6.89 -5.87 -1.73
CA MET A 138 8.08 -6.73 -1.80
C MET A 138 9.39 -5.92 -1.80
N ALA A 139 9.37 -4.66 -2.22
CA ALA A 139 10.50 -3.74 -2.11
C ALA A 139 10.98 -3.55 -0.66
N ALA A 140 10.10 -3.69 0.33
CA ALA A 140 10.44 -3.68 1.75
C ALA A 140 11.31 -4.88 2.16
N LEU A 141 11.13 -6.00 1.49
CA LEU A 141 11.75 -7.27 1.82
C LEU A 141 12.96 -7.59 0.94
N MET A 142 12.93 -7.18 -0.34
CA MET A 142 13.90 -7.59 -1.36
C MET A 142 14.92 -6.50 -1.72
N GLN A 143 14.67 -5.23 -1.41
CA GLN A 143 15.53 -4.06 -1.67
C GLN A 143 16.07 -4.00 -3.10
N GLY A 144 15.17 -3.93 -4.09
CA GLY A 144 15.56 -3.80 -5.50
C GLY A 144 16.41 -2.55 -5.78
N PRO A 145 17.29 -2.57 -6.79
CA PRO A 145 18.13 -1.43 -7.16
C PRO A 145 17.31 -0.27 -7.73
N ALA A 146 17.90 0.93 -7.71
CA ALA A 146 17.33 2.17 -8.25
C ALA A 146 15.96 2.56 -7.67
N MET A 147 15.72 2.29 -6.38
CA MET A 147 14.49 2.65 -5.65
C MET A 147 14.72 2.75 -4.13
N SER A 148 15.86 3.25 -3.70
CA SER A 148 16.27 3.23 -2.29
C SER A 148 15.30 3.96 -1.36
N ASN A 149 14.76 5.11 -1.75
CA ASN A 149 13.77 5.86 -0.97
C ASN A 149 12.43 5.09 -0.84
N TYR A 150 12.00 4.41 -1.90
CA TYR A 150 10.82 3.55 -1.87
C TYR A 150 11.04 2.32 -0.97
N ASN A 151 12.20 1.66 -1.10
CA ASN A 151 12.58 0.52 -0.26
C ASN A 151 12.55 0.90 1.23
N VAL A 152 13.17 2.04 1.60
CA VAL A 152 13.21 2.53 2.98
C VAL A 152 11.81 2.84 3.50
N ALA A 153 10.98 3.56 2.72
CA ALA A 153 9.61 3.86 3.12
C ALA A 153 8.79 2.59 3.37
N LYS A 154 8.85 1.62 2.46
CA LYS A 154 8.09 0.37 2.57
C LYS A 154 8.65 -0.59 3.63
N ALA A 155 9.97 -0.61 3.86
CA ALA A 155 10.58 -1.33 4.99
C ALA A 155 10.15 -0.71 6.33
N GLY A 156 10.06 0.62 6.42
CA GLY A 156 9.51 1.32 7.58
C GLY A 156 8.06 0.92 7.88
N VAL A 157 7.22 0.69 6.85
CA VAL A 157 5.85 0.20 7.04
C VAL A 157 5.81 -1.21 7.62
N VAL A 158 6.72 -2.10 7.19
CA VAL A 158 6.83 -3.45 7.77
C VAL A 158 7.23 -3.36 9.24
N ALA A 159 8.28 -2.61 9.56
CA ALA A 159 8.75 -2.43 10.95
C ALA A 159 7.68 -1.78 11.85
N LEU A 160 6.94 -0.77 11.35
CA LEU A 160 5.79 -0.20 12.04
C LEU A 160 4.73 -1.26 12.33
N SER A 161 4.41 -2.08 11.33
CA SER A 161 3.36 -3.11 11.47
C SER A 161 3.75 -4.19 12.48
N GLU A 162 5.02 -4.60 12.51
CA GLU A 162 5.57 -5.53 13.53
C GLU A 162 5.47 -4.93 14.93
N SER A 163 5.83 -3.65 15.10
CA SER A 163 5.70 -2.95 16.38
C SER A 163 4.25 -2.89 16.85
N LEU A 164 3.33 -2.49 15.94
CA LEU A 164 1.90 -2.40 16.27
C LEU A 164 1.27 -3.78 16.56
N LEU A 165 1.71 -4.85 15.89
CA LEU A 165 1.28 -6.21 16.18
C LEU A 165 1.56 -6.60 17.64
N ILE A 166 2.73 -6.20 18.15
CA ILE A 166 3.15 -6.48 19.53
C ILE A 166 2.41 -5.56 20.49
N GLU A 167 2.40 -4.26 20.25
CA GLU A 167 1.85 -3.25 21.15
C GLU A 167 0.33 -3.37 21.33
N LEU A 168 -0.40 -3.65 20.23
CA LEU A 168 -1.87 -3.64 20.22
C LEU A 168 -2.49 -5.03 20.50
N ARG A 169 -1.67 -6.05 20.72
CA ARG A 169 -2.13 -7.43 20.96
C ARG A 169 -3.09 -7.54 22.15
N GLN A 170 -2.76 -6.87 23.24
CA GLN A 170 -3.59 -6.90 24.45
C GLN A 170 -4.92 -6.16 24.29
N GLU A 171 -5.00 -5.25 23.33
CA GLU A 171 -6.21 -4.54 22.99
C GLU A 171 -7.13 -5.33 22.05
N GLY A 172 -6.68 -6.48 21.56
CA GLY A 172 -7.42 -7.35 20.65
C GLY A 172 -7.51 -6.78 19.23
N ILE A 173 -6.61 -5.85 18.87
CA ILE A 173 -6.54 -5.26 17.52
C ILE A 173 -5.64 -6.12 16.64
N GLY A 174 -6.17 -6.61 15.51
CA GLY A 174 -5.41 -7.34 14.51
C GLY A 174 -4.55 -6.40 13.66
N VAL A 175 -3.34 -6.84 13.33
CA VAL A 175 -2.44 -6.08 12.44
C VAL A 175 -1.98 -6.95 11.30
N HIS A 176 -2.05 -6.42 10.08
CA HIS A 176 -1.67 -7.09 8.84
C HIS A 176 -0.78 -6.16 8.01
N VAL A 177 0.27 -6.71 7.42
CA VAL A 177 1.12 -6.01 6.46
C VAL A 177 1.11 -6.76 5.13
N VAL A 178 0.77 -6.05 4.06
CA VAL A 178 0.68 -6.62 2.71
C VAL A 178 1.90 -6.21 1.91
N CYS A 179 2.61 -7.17 1.34
CA CYS A 179 3.79 -6.92 0.53
C CYS A 179 3.58 -7.44 -0.91
N PRO A 180 2.83 -6.71 -1.76
CA PRO A 180 2.67 -7.10 -3.16
C PRO A 180 3.97 -6.88 -3.93
N SER A 181 4.19 -7.67 -4.98
CA SER A 181 5.21 -7.44 -6.00
C SER A 181 4.66 -6.52 -7.09
N PHE A 182 5.28 -6.49 -8.27
CA PHE A 182 4.78 -5.73 -9.41
C PHE A 182 3.42 -6.29 -9.86
N PHE A 183 2.46 -5.41 -10.13
CA PHE A 183 1.15 -5.71 -10.71
C PHE A 183 0.62 -4.46 -11.41
N GLN A 184 -0.31 -4.63 -12.33
CA GLN A 184 -0.90 -3.53 -13.07
C GLN A 184 -1.67 -2.59 -12.14
N THR A 185 -1.24 -1.33 -12.08
CA THR A 185 -1.76 -0.30 -11.18
C THR A 185 -1.51 1.10 -11.74
N ASN A 186 -2.29 2.08 -11.28
CA ASN A 186 -2.11 3.50 -11.59
C ASN A 186 -0.92 4.17 -10.85
N LEU A 187 -0.07 3.40 -10.19
CA LEU A 187 1.09 3.90 -9.45
C LEU A 187 2.06 4.70 -10.34
N LEU A 188 2.09 4.39 -11.65
CA LEU A 188 2.87 5.13 -12.64
C LEU A 188 2.40 6.56 -12.89
N ASP A 189 1.15 6.89 -12.61
CA ASP A 189 0.63 8.25 -12.83
C ASP A 189 1.33 9.25 -11.92
N SER A 190 1.70 8.81 -10.71
CA SER A 190 2.45 9.58 -9.71
C SER A 190 3.96 9.36 -9.75
N PHE A 191 4.47 8.55 -10.69
CA PHE A 191 5.88 8.16 -10.70
C PHE A 191 6.80 9.37 -10.93
N ARG A 192 7.78 9.53 -10.02
CA ARG A 192 8.90 10.46 -10.14
C ARG A 192 10.18 9.69 -10.41
N GLY A 193 10.98 10.14 -11.38
CA GLY A 193 12.25 9.51 -11.73
C GLY A 193 13.07 10.39 -12.65
N PRO A 194 14.40 10.15 -12.74
CA PRO A 194 15.33 11.01 -13.46
C PRO A 194 15.12 11.01 -14.98
N THR A 195 14.51 9.94 -15.52
CA THR A 195 14.33 9.81 -16.98
C THR A 195 12.96 9.21 -17.35
N PRO A 196 12.36 9.61 -18.50
CA PRO A 196 11.17 8.96 -19.04
C PRO A 196 11.37 7.46 -19.30
N ALA A 197 12.58 7.03 -19.67
CA ALA A 197 12.92 5.63 -19.93
C ALA A 197 12.74 4.76 -18.68
N MET A 198 13.08 5.27 -17.49
CA MET A 198 12.87 4.56 -16.24
C MET A 198 11.37 4.34 -15.96
N LYS A 199 10.54 5.37 -16.14
CA LYS A 199 9.08 5.24 -16.01
C LYS A 199 8.54 4.15 -16.95
N GLN A 200 9.02 4.11 -18.20
CA GLN A 200 8.62 3.09 -19.16
C GLN A 200 9.07 1.67 -18.76
N GLN A 201 10.26 1.53 -18.20
CA GLN A 201 10.75 0.22 -17.71
C GLN A 201 9.90 -0.29 -16.54
N VAL A 202 9.59 0.56 -15.58
CA VAL A 202 8.68 0.22 -14.47
C VAL A 202 7.30 -0.16 -15.02
N GLY A 203 6.79 0.57 -16.02
CA GLY A 203 5.52 0.26 -16.69
C GLY A 203 5.48 -1.16 -17.24
N LYS A 204 6.51 -1.57 -17.98
CA LYS A 204 6.62 -2.95 -18.52
C LYS A 204 6.63 -4.03 -17.42
N LEU A 205 7.26 -3.74 -16.27
CA LEU A 205 7.26 -4.67 -15.13
C LEU A 205 5.87 -4.82 -14.52
N LEU A 206 5.12 -3.72 -14.41
CA LEU A 206 3.75 -3.73 -13.89
C LEU A 206 2.80 -4.48 -14.85
N GLU A 207 2.93 -4.24 -16.16
CA GLU A 207 2.13 -4.90 -17.20
C GLU A 207 2.39 -6.40 -17.32
N SER A 208 3.61 -6.86 -16.98
CA SER A 208 4.00 -8.26 -17.08
C SER A 208 3.51 -9.15 -15.94
N SER A 209 2.82 -8.60 -14.96
CA SER A 209 2.31 -9.35 -13.80
C SER A 209 1.24 -10.38 -14.23
N PRO A 210 1.32 -11.62 -13.74
CA PRO A 210 0.32 -12.64 -14.01
C PRO A 210 -0.96 -12.49 -13.17
N ILE A 211 -0.95 -11.64 -12.13
CA ILE A 211 -2.09 -11.41 -11.24
C ILE A 211 -2.53 -9.95 -11.28
N SER A 212 -3.84 -9.75 -11.27
CA SER A 212 -4.46 -8.43 -11.30
C SER A 212 -4.57 -7.79 -9.90
N ALA A 213 -4.89 -6.49 -9.85
CA ALA A 213 -5.22 -5.81 -8.60
C ALA A 213 -6.45 -6.45 -7.91
N ALA A 214 -7.42 -6.96 -8.68
CA ALA A 214 -8.60 -7.65 -8.16
C ALA A 214 -8.24 -8.99 -7.49
N ASP A 215 -7.31 -9.75 -8.09
CA ASP A 215 -6.80 -11.00 -7.49
C ASP A 215 -6.08 -10.72 -6.17
N ILE A 216 -5.24 -9.66 -6.14
CA ILE A 216 -4.55 -9.22 -4.94
C ILE A 216 -5.56 -8.79 -3.86
N ALA A 217 -6.59 -8.03 -4.22
CA ALA A 217 -7.62 -7.60 -3.28
C ALA A 217 -8.38 -8.80 -2.68
N SER A 218 -8.68 -9.81 -3.50
CA SER A 218 -9.30 -11.06 -3.04
C SER A 218 -8.39 -11.83 -2.09
N TYR A 219 -7.11 -11.96 -2.43
CA TYR A 219 -6.12 -12.60 -1.56
C TYR A 219 -5.96 -11.86 -0.22
N ILE A 220 -5.92 -10.51 -0.24
CA ILE A 220 -5.87 -9.70 0.98
C ILE A 220 -7.11 -9.97 1.85
N TYR A 221 -8.29 -9.99 1.26
CA TYR A 221 -9.53 -10.25 1.98
C TYR A 221 -9.48 -11.58 2.74
N ASP A 222 -9.09 -12.65 2.05
CA ASP A 222 -9.04 -14.00 2.61
C ASP A 222 -8.00 -14.10 3.73
N GLU A 223 -6.80 -13.54 3.53
CA GLU A 223 -5.72 -13.57 4.51
C GLU A 223 -5.99 -12.69 5.75
N VAL A 224 -6.66 -11.54 5.56
CA VAL A 224 -7.13 -10.71 6.68
C VAL A 224 -8.19 -11.44 7.49
N ALA A 225 -9.11 -12.17 6.84
CA ALA A 225 -10.09 -13.00 7.51
C ALA A 225 -9.43 -14.14 8.29
N ALA A 226 -8.39 -14.76 7.74
CA ALA A 226 -7.59 -15.80 8.39
C ALA A 226 -6.70 -15.30 9.54
N GLY A 227 -6.49 -13.97 9.66
CA GLY A 227 -5.64 -13.39 10.71
C GLY A 227 -4.14 -13.41 10.38
N THR A 228 -3.76 -13.60 9.12
CA THR A 228 -2.36 -13.64 8.69
C THR A 228 -1.69 -12.28 8.86
N PHE A 229 -0.56 -12.22 9.57
CA PHE A 229 0.18 -10.97 9.76
C PHE A 229 0.84 -10.47 8.48
N MET A 230 1.74 -11.28 7.87
CA MET A 230 2.49 -10.90 6.66
C MET A 230 1.85 -11.56 5.42
N ILE A 231 1.21 -10.75 4.61
CA ILE A 231 0.44 -11.17 3.44
C ILE A 231 1.30 -10.95 2.18
N LEU A 232 1.66 -12.04 1.51
CA LEU A 232 2.51 -12.06 0.31
C LEU A 232 1.71 -12.61 -0.88
N PRO A 233 0.99 -11.78 -1.66
CA PRO A 233 0.07 -12.25 -2.68
C PRO A 233 0.75 -13.02 -3.82
N HIS A 234 1.99 -12.64 -4.18
CA HIS A 234 2.72 -13.21 -5.31
C HIS A 234 3.54 -14.43 -4.88
N GLU A 235 3.35 -15.56 -5.56
CA GLU A 235 4.12 -16.79 -5.29
C GLU A 235 5.63 -16.58 -5.44
N GLN A 236 6.05 -15.92 -6.52
CA GLN A 236 7.46 -15.58 -6.73
C GLN A 236 8.03 -14.73 -5.59
N GLY A 237 7.23 -13.81 -5.04
CA GLY A 237 7.61 -13.01 -3.87
C GLY A 237 7.83 -13.86 -2.62
N ARG A 238 6.95 -14.84 -2.36
CA ARG A 238 7.10 -15.79 -1.24
C ARG A 238 8.37 -16.63 -1.38
N MET A 239 8.66 -17.12 -2.59
CA MET A 239 9.87 -17.90 -2.88
C MET A 239 11.13 -17.06 -2.66
N ALA A 240 11.18 -15.85 -3.24
CA ALA A 240 12.31 -14.94 -3.11
C ALA A 240 12.56 -14.52 -1.64
N TRP A 241 11.52 -14.25 -0.89
CA TRP A 241 11.63 -13.97 0.55
C TRP A 241 12.20 -15.16 1.32
N THR A 242 11.74 -16.38 1.03
CA THR A 242 12.26 -17.59 1.65
C THR A 242 13.75 -17.80 1.34
N ILE A 243 14.18 -17.53 0.12
CA ILE A 243 15.59 -17.58 -0.28
C ILE A 243 16.41 -16.56 0.51
N LYS A 244 15.94 -15.31 0.58
CA LYS A 244 16.64 -14.26 1.33
C LYS A 244 16.82 -14.62 2.81
N GLN A 245 15.79 -15.17 3.46
CA GLN A 245 15.89 -15.59 4.85
C GLN A 245 16.97 -16.67 5.08
N LYS A 246 17.17 -17.55 4.11
CA LYS A 246 18.16 -18.64 4.20
C LYS A 246 19.55 -18.22 3.76
N ASN A 247 19.65 -17.40 2.73
CA ASN A 247 20.91 -16.95 2.15
C ASN A 247 20.77 -15.51 1.62
N PRO A 248 20.85 -14.50 2.48
CA PRO A 248 20.71 -13.10 2.08
C PRO A 248 21.81 -12.65 1.10
N GLN A 249 23.02 -13.23 1.18
CA GLN A 249 24.12 -12.85 0.29
C GLN A 249 23.83 -13.19 -1.18
N ALA A 250 23.24 -14.35 -1.46
CA ALA A 250 22.86 -14.71 -2.83
C ALA A 250 21.91 -13.69 -3.47
N LEU A 251 20.95 -13.16 -2.68
CA LEU A 251 20.07 -12.11 -3.17
C LEU A 251 20.83 -10.81 -3.42
N TYR A 252 21.73 -10.41 -2.52
CA TYR A 252 22.50 -9.17 -2.70
C TYR A 252 23.39 -9.22 -3.95
N ASP A 253 23.99 -10.37 -4.24
CA ASP A 253 24.80 -10.58 -5.45
C ASP A 253 23.95 -10.50 -6.72
N GLU A 254 22.74 -11.07 -6.70
CA GLU A 254 21.77 -10.98 -7.80
C GLU A 254 21.32 -9.52 -8.01
N MET A 255 20.95 -8.80 -6.96
CA MET A 255 20.53 -7.41 -7.04
C MET A 255 21.68 -6.48 -7.48
N ALA A 256 22.93 -6.74 -7.07
CA ALA A 256 24.10 -6.02 -7.53
C ALA A 256 24.31 -6.22 -9.04
N THR A 257 24.22 -7.47 -9.53
CA THR A 257 24.29 -7.77 -10.96
C THR A 257 23.19 -7.07 -11.76
N MET A 258 21.97 -7.02 -11.21
CA MET A 258 20.86 -6.26 -11.81
C MET A 258 21.16 -4.76 -11.88
N ALA A 259 21.70 -4.19 -10.80
CA ALA A 259 22.09 -2.77 -10.77
C ALA A 259 23.16 -2.43 -11.83
N GLU A 260 24.18 -3.27 -12.00
CA GLU A 260 25.20 -3.11 -13.02
C GLU A 260 24.60 -3.10 -14.45
N LYS A 261 23.71 -4.06 -14.75
CA LYS A 261 22.99 -4.11 -16.03
C LYS A 261 22.13 -2.86 -16.27
N MET A 262 21.44 -2.36 -15.25
CA MET A 262 20.66 -1.14 -15.34
C MET A 262 21.54 0.08 -15.63
N ARG A 263 22.67 0.24 -14.92
CA ARG A 263 23.64 1.32 -15.17
C ARG A 263 24.24 1.27 -16.58
N ALA A 264 24.58 0.07 -17.08
CA ALA A 264 25.10 -0.11 -18.43
C ALA A 264 24.08 0.35 -19.49
N ARG A 265 22.81 0.01 -19.34
CA ARG A 265 21.73 0.45 -20.24
C ARG A 265 21.52 1.96 -20.21
N ASN A 266 21.54 2.58 -19.03
CA ASN A 266 21.40 4.04 -18.91
C ASN A 266 22.52 4.78 -19.64
N ARG A 267 23.77 4.29 -19.56
CA ARG A 267 24.93 4.87 -20.27
C ARG A 267 24.86 4.73 -21.80
N GLN A 268 24.15 3.77 -22.33
CA GLN A 268 23.96 3.60 -23.78
C GLN A 268 22.81 4.44 -24.33
N ALA A 269 21.92 4.92 -23.47
CA ALA A 269 20.75 5.74 -23.83
C ALA A 269 20.99 7.25 -23.64
N SER A 270 22.12 7.64 -23.03
CA SER A 270 22.62 9.02 -22.86
C SER A 270 23.57 9.39 -23.99
#